data_f40225c4d39cfa5b0375e81c14cc7f9f
#
_entry.id   f40225c4d39cfa5b0375e81c14cc7f9f
#
_cell.length_a   1.000
_cell.length_b   1.000
_cell.length_c   1.000
_cell.angle_alpha   90.00
_cell.angle_beta   90.00
_cell.angle_gamma   90.00
#
_symmetry.space_group_name_H-M   'P 1'
#
loop_
_entity.id
_entity.type
_entity.pdbx_description
1 polymer ?
#
loop_
_entity_poly.entity_id
_entity_poly.type
_entity_poly.pdbx_seq_one_letter_code
_entity_poly.pdbx_strand_id
1 'polypeptide(L)'
;FPHKGGQRHSGWIMPSYGDNKNRGQYIQGLGFYWAPSQYWDSKFTLGFGDKQGATFRVNTQYRVRYKFSGSLNFFNRQYLSGTSDIMDLKDDRSTSTTLRWAHKQELRNNQSLNANVTYSTSGDYNKKYGISEAERMNQKAISNMSYSKRWPKSKNSFSTNYYSNLDLLIDEKTDPGSNYYVKPTRPGTQINIENKTFPKFSFRHGQSNLFPTTATKKKWYNTISWNYGLNYTNTDRKYYESVEIDSALYGWDRDPNGNLLEQNEKNDGWVHTSSVNAPQKLFKYISINPSLSLKSAWVNETQEGIWNGSTFDKSQKQG
;
A
#
# COMPACT_ATOMS: atom_id res chain seq x y z
N PHE A 1 -13.30 -27.72 27.70
CA PHE A 1 -13.70 -27.39 29.10
C PHE A 1 -13.34 -25.93 29.37
N PRO A 2 -14.25 -25.13 29.90
CA PRO A 2 -13.94 -23.78 30.30
C PRO A 2 -13.06 -23.78 31.54
N HIS A 3 -11.80 -23.42 31.40
CA HIS A 3 -10.91 -23.25 32.54
C HIS A 3 -11.23 -21.94 33.28
N LYS A 4 -11.39 -22.03 34.57
CA LYS A 4 -11.48 -20.86 35.47
C LYS A 4 -10.15 -20.07 35.42
N GLY A 5 -10.22 -18.86 34.95
CA GLY A 5 -9.08 -17.93 34.92
C GLY A 5 -8.58 -17.67 33.50
N GLY A 6 -8.73 -16.46 33.02
CA GLY A 6 -8.45 -15.98 31.65
C GLY A 6 -7.02 -16.12 31.12
N GLN A 7 -6.34 -17.23 31.45
CA GLN A 7 -5.03 -17.56 30.88
C GLN A 7 -5.22 -18.32 29.56
N ARG A 8 -4.46 -17.94 28.56
CA ARG A 8 -4.39 -18.64 27.29
C ARG A 8 -3.54 -19.89 27.47
N HIS A 9 -4.01 -21.01 26.97
CA HIS A 9 -3.28 -22.29 27.03
C HIS A 9 -2.83 -22.71 25.64
N SER A 10 -1.59 -23.18 25.55
CA SER A 10 -1.07 -23.81 24.33
C SER A 10 -1.71 -25.17 24.14
N GLY A 11 -1.88 -25.59 22.89
CA GLY A 11 -2.49 -26.89 22.60
C GLY A 11 -2.45 -27.26 21.12
N TRP A 12 -2.71 -28.53 20.86
CA TRP A 12 -2.82 -29.07 19.52
C TRP A 12 -4.13 -28.64 18.85
N ILE A 13 -4.06 -28.42 17.57
CA ILE A 13 -5.21 -28.12 16.71
C ILE A 13 -5.45 -29.32 15.83
N MET A 14 -6.64 -29.89 15.95
CA MET A 14 -7.02 -31.07 15.16
C MET A 14 -7.24 -30.69 13.70
N PRO A 15 -6.77 -31.51 12.76
CA PRO A 15 -6.98 -31.25 11.34
C PRO A 15 -8.44 -31.47 10.95
N SER A 16 -8.85 -30.82 9.89
CA SER A 16 -10.04 -31.15 9.13
C SER A 16 -9.64 -31.76 7.78
N TYR A 17 -10.44 -32.68 7.29
CA TYR A 17 -10.27 -33.23 5.96
C TYR A 17 -11.48 -32.91 5.09
N GLY A 18 -11.28 -32.92 3.78
CA GLY A 18 -12.34 -32.65 2.82
C GLY A 18 -11.92 -33.05 1.43
N ASP A 19 -12.88 -32.96 0.51
CA ASP A 19 -12.67 -33.11 -0.92
C ASP A 19 -13.28 -31.93 -1.66
N ASN A 20 -12.55 -31.39 -2.62
CA ASN A 20 -12.97 -30.24 -3.43
C ASN A 20 -12.40 -30.36 -4.83
N LYS A 21 -13.20 -30.05 -5.85
CA LYS A 21 -12.80 -30.11 -7.26
C LYS A 21 -11.46 -29.45 -7.56
N ASN A 22 -11.18 -28.31 -6.92
CA ASN A 22 -9.96 -27.53 -7.17
C ASN A 22 -8.75 -28.02 -6.36
N ARG A 23 -8.99 -28.56 -5.16
CA ARG A 23 -7.92 -28.97 -4.23
C ARG A 23 -7.69 -30.48 -4.21
N GLY A 24 -8.65 -31.25 -4.72
CA GLY A 24 -8.70 -32.68 -4.53
C GLY A 24 -9.00 -33.05 -3.09
N GLN A 25 -8.55 -34.24 -2.64
CA GLN A 25 -8.60 -34.63 -1.26
C GLN A 25 -7.55 -33.86 -0.46
N TYR A 26 -7.95 -33.29 0.66
CA TYR A 26 -7.05 -32.49 1.46
C TYR A 26 -7.25 -32.67 2.96
N ILE A 27 -6.15 -32.52 3.69
CA ILE A 27 -6.10 -32.38 5.14
C ILE A 27 -5.57 -30.97 5.42
N GLN A 28 -6.27 -30.22 6.26
CA GLN A 28 -5.85 -28.86 6.61
C GLN A 28 -6.00 -28.58 8.10
N GLY A 29 -5.18 -27.66 8.62
CA GLY A 29 -5.31 -27.17 9.97
C GLY A 29 -4.69 -28.03 11.05
N LEU A 30 -3.95 -29.12 10.70
CA LEU A 30 -3.10 -29.78 11.68
C LEU A 30 -2.12 -28.77 12.24
N GLY A 31 -2.10 -28.54 13.53
CA GLY A 31 -1.25 -27.51 14.03
C GLY A 31 -1.10 -27.46 15.55
N PHE A 32 -0.39 -26.43 15.97
CA PHE A 32 -0.14 -26.13 17.35
C PHE A 32 -0.38 -24.65 17.64
N TYR A 33 -1.18 -24.39 18.64
CA TYR A 33 -1.37 -23.06 19.20
C TYR A 33 -0.42 -22.88 20.37
N TRP A 34 0.46 -21.90 20.27
CA TRP A 34 1.47 -21.57 21.26
C TRP A 34 1.21 -20.22 21.88
N ALA A 35 0.93 -20.20 23.16
CA ALA A 35 0.65 -19.00 23.94
C ALA A 35 1.65 -18.88 25.11
N PRO A 36 2.91 -18.46 24.85
CA PRO A 36 3.95 -18.39 25.88
C PRO A 36 3.71 -17.24 26.87
N SER A 37 2.91 -16.27 26.51
CA SER A 37 2.59 -15.13 27.40
C SER A 37 1.20 -14.58 27.11
N GLN A 38 0.72 -13.71 27.99
CA GLN A 38 -0.52 -12.97 27.78
C GLN A 38 -0.41 -11.85 26.72
N TYR A 39 0.80 -11.55 26.24
CA TYR A 39 1.06 -10.45 25.31
C TYR A 39 1.18 -10.90 23.86
N TRP A 40 1.46 -12.17 23.61
CA TRP A 40 1.57 -12.69 22.27
C TRP A 40 1.26 -14.19 22.21
N ASP A 41 0.78 -14.59 21.07
CA ASP A 41 0.50 -15.99 20.72
C ASP A 41 0.81 -16.24 19.25
N SER A 42 1.05 -17.50 18.93
CA SER A 42 1.31 -17.95 17.57
C SER A 42 0.55 -19.24 17.28
N LYS A 43 -0.04 -19.33 16.11
CA LYS A 43 -0.72 -20.49 15.58
C LYS A 43 0.06 -21.01 14.37
N PHE A 44 0.59 -22.21 14.48
CA PHE A 44 1.27 -22.93 13.41
C PHE A 44 0.30 -23.94 12.83
N THR A 45 0.13 -23.96 11.51
CA THR A 45 -0.76 -24.93 10.86
C THR A 45 -0.12 -25.48 9.59
N LEU A 46 -0.30 -26.77 9.39
CA LEU A 46 0.07 -27.52 8.21
C LEU A 46 -1.17 -28.01 7.48
N GLY A 47 -1.08 -28.08 6.18
CA GLY A 47 -2.08 -28.69 5.33
C GLY A 47 -1.41 -29.39 4.16
N PHE A 48 -2.09 -30.39 3.66
CA PHE A 48 -1.66 -31.14 2.48
C PHE A 48 -2.87 -31.52 1.64
N GLY A 49 -2.74 -31.46 0.34
CA GLY A 49 -3.76 -31.93 -0.60
C GLY A 49 -3.11 -32.50 -1.85
N ASP A 50 -3.77 -33.47 -2.45
CA ASP A 50 -3.25 -34.17 -3.63
C ASP A 50 -3.01 -33.21 -4.81
N LYS A 51 -3.92 -32.26 -5.04
CA LYS A 51 -3.78 -31.24 -6.09
C LYS A 51 -3.12 -29.95 -5.62
N GLN A 52 -3.38 -29.55 -4.38
CA GLN A 52 -2.89 -28.25 -3.86
C GLN A 52 -1.47 -28.30 -3.29
N GLY A 53 -0.92 -29.52 -3.04
CA GLY A 53 0.38 -29.71 -2.41
C GLY A 53 0.42 -29.34 -0.92
N ALA A 54 1.61 -29.02 -0.42
CA ALA A 54 1.84 -28.71 0.99
C ALA A 54 1.62 -27.22 1.28
N THR A 55 1.03 -26.94 2.43
CA THR A 55 0.83 -25.57 2.92
C THR A 55 1.31 -25.46 4.36
N PHE A 56 2.02 -24.35 4.65
CA PHE A 56 2.47 -24.00 5.98
C PHE A 56 2.02 -22.57 6.30
N ARG A 57 1.38 -22.40 7.46
CA ARG A 57 0.91 -21.09 7.89
C ARG A 57 1.32 -20.82 9.34
N VAL A 58 1.80 -19.61 9.57
CA VAL A 58 2.07 -19.04 10.89
C VAL A 58 1.24 -17.79 11.06
N ASN A 59 0.43 -17.75 12.10
CA ASN A 59 -0.32 -16.56 12.49
C ASN A 59 0.11 -16.17 13.89
N THR A 60 0.80 -15.06 14.02
CA THR A 60 1.24 -14.51 15.30
C THR A 60 0.46 -13.24 15.59
N GLN A 61 -0.04 -13.11 16.80
CA GLN A 61 -0.67 -11.88 17.30
C GLN A 61 0.09 -11.42 18.54
N TYR A 62 0.29 -10.12 18.63
CA TYR A 62 0.94 -9.53 19.80
C TYR A 62 0.24 -8.24 20.20
N ARG A 63 0.14 -8.01 21.51
CA ARG A 63 -0.52 -6.83 22.04
C ARG A 63 -0.03 -6.49 23.43
N VAL A 64 0.45 -5.27 23.59
CA VAL A 64 0.71 -4.67 24.89
C VAL A 64 -0.20 -3.46 25.04
N ARG A 65 -1.10 -3.53 26.02
CA ARG A 65 -2.12 -2.48 26.23
C ARG A 65 -1.47 -1.10 26.32
N TYR A 66 -2.03 -0.12 25.61
CA TYR A 66 -1.58 1.28 25.54
C TYR A 66 -0.15 1.50 24.97
N LYS A 67 0.47 0.48 24.38
CA LYS A 67 1.80 0.62 23.78
C LYS A 67 1.78 0.25 22.31
N PHE A 68 1.54 -1.02 22.00
CA PHE A 68 1.50 -1.51 20.63
C PHE A 68 0.62 -2.74 20.48
N SER A 69 0.18 -2.95 19.26
CA SER A 69 -0.49 -4.18 18.84
C SER A 69 -0.14 -4.49 17.40
N GLY A 70 -0.20 -5.75 17.06
CA GLY A 70 0.01 -6.15 15.67
C GLY A 70 -0.23 -7.63 15.44
N SER A 71 -0.09 -8.00 14.18
CA SER A 71 -0.17 -9.38 13.72
C SER A 71 0.83 -9.63 12.60
N LEU A 72 1.37 -10.83 12.58
CA LEU A 72 2.24 -11.34 11.53
C LEU A 72 1.61 -12.62 10.99
N ASN A 73 1.30 -12.63 9.71
CA ASN A 73 0.74 -13.79 9.03
C ASN A 73 1.71 -14.19 7.92
N PHE A 74 2.29 -15.35 8.08
CA PHE A 74 3.16 -15.97 7.10
C PHE A 74 2.45 -17.18 6.51
N PHE A 75 2.43 -17.29 5.18
CA PHE A 75 1.83 -18.39 4.46
C PHE A 75 2.76 -18.83 3.33
N ASN A 76 3.27 -20.02 3.41
CA ASN A 76 4.06 -20.68 2.39
C ASN A 76 3.26 -21.84 1.81
N ARG A 77 3.33 -22.00 0.50
CA ARG A 77 2.59 -23.01 -0.26
C ARG A 77 3.50 -23.58 -1.32
N GLN A 78 3.55 -24.89 -1.38
CA GLN A 78 4.15 -25.62 -2.49
C GLN A 78 3.02 -26.28 -3.26
N TYR A 79 2.90 -26.04 -4.53
CA TYR A 79 1.83 -26.55 -5.37
C TYR A 79 2.34 -26.97 -6.74
N LEU A 80 1.58 -27.82 -7.40
CA LEU A 80 1.87 -28.26 -8.75
C LEU A 80 1.43 -27.16 -9.74
N SER A 81 2.35 -26.67 -10.56
CA SER A 81 2.08 -25.62 -11.54
C SER A 81 1.62 -26.16 -12.90
N GLY A 82 1.98 -27.37 -13.25
CA GLY A 82 1.64 -28.01 -14.52
C GLY A 82 0.31 -28.75 -14.58
N THR A 83 -0.10 -29.11 -15.78
CA THR A 83 -1.25 -29.98 -16.09
C THR A 83 -0.83 -31.43 -16.29
N SER A 84 0.44 -31.75 -16.10
CA SER A 84 1.01 -33.05 -16.42
C SER A 84 0.60 -34.15 -15.43
N ASP A 85 0.46 -35.32 -15.96
CA ASP A 85 0.11 -36.55 -15.25
C ASP A 85 1.06 -36.82 -14.07
N ILE A 86 0.53 -37.51 -13.08
CA ILE A 86 1.11 -37.83 -11.78
C ILE A 86 2.53 -38.46 -11.81
N MET A 87 3.04 -38.82 -12.97
CA MET A 87 4.33 -39.52 -13.12
C MET A 87 5.57 -38.62 -13.22
N ASP A 88 5.42 -37.31 -13.51
CA ASP A 88 6.56 -36.37 -13.63
C ASP A 88 6.56 -35.30 -12.51
N LEU A 89 6.53 -35.76 -11.29
CA LEU A 89 6.39 -34.92 -10.08
C LEU A 89 7.61 -34.03 -9.76
N LYS A 90 8.69 -34.09 -10.54
CA LYS A 90 9.97 -33.49 -10.12
C LYS A 90 10.17 -32.05 -10.57
N ASP A 91 9.57 -31.62 -11.66
CA ASP A 91 9.90 -30.33 -12.29
C ASP A 91 8.81 -29.25 -12.25
N ASP A 92 7.59 -29.57 -11.84
CA ASP A 92 6.46 -28.65 -11.90
C ASP A 92 6.01 -28.10 -10.51
N ARG A 93 6.89 -28.04 -9.55
CA ARG A 93 6.57 -27.50 -8.23
C ARG A 93 6.86 -26.02 -8.14
N SER A 94 5.82 -25.23 -8.00
CA SER A 94 5.93 -23.81 -7.70
C SER A 94 5.72 -23.53 -6.22
N THR A 95 6.41 -22.52 -5.71
CA THR A 95 6.29 -22.05 -4.34
C THR A 95 5.73 -20.65 -4.32
N SER A 96 4.68 -20.43 -3.55
CA SER A 96 4.13 -19.13 -3.29
C SER A 96 4.23 -18.77 -1.82
N THR A 97 4.85 -17.65 -1.51
CA THR A 97 5.02 -17.14 -0.16
C THR A 97 4.29 -15.82 -0.02
N THR A 98 3.48 -15.71 1.03
CA THR A 98 2.81 -14.46 1.38
C THR A 98 3.13 -14.12 2.83
N LEU A 99 3.59 -12.88 3.05
CA LEU A 99 3.83 -12.32 4.37
C LEU A 99 2.94 -11.08 4.52
N ARG A 100 2.15 -11.02 5.59
CA ARG A 100 1.37 -9.85 5.96
C ARG A 100 1.72 -9.45 7.38
N TRP A 101 2.11 -8.21 7.54
CA TRP A 101 2.44 -7.65 8.84
C TRP A 101 1.61 -6.39 9.07
N ALA A 102 0.82 -6.39 10.14
CA ALA A 102 0.09 -5.23 10.61
C ALA A 102 0.63 -4.83 11.98
N HIS A 103 0.98 -3.55 12.15
CA HIS A 103 1.52 -3.01 13.39
C HIS A 103 0.94 -1.63 13.66
N LYS A 104 0.53 -1.42 14.90
CA LYS A 104 0.12 -0.11 15.40
C LYS A 104 0.81 0.14 16.71
N GLN A 105 1.50 1.29 16.82
CA GLN A 105 2.22 1.69 18.00
C GLN A 105 2.01 3.17 18.31
N GLU A 106 1.69 3.45 19.55
CA GLU A 106 1.69 4.80 20.11
C GLU A 106 2.96 4.97 20.94
N LEU A 107 3.85 5.81 20.44
CA LEU A 107 5.11 6.14 21.05
C LEU A 107 4.95 7.32 22.02
N ARG A 108 5.89 7.47 22.95
CA ARG A 108 5.91 8.63 23.84
C ARG A 108 6.03 9.93 23.03
N ASN A 109 5.64 11.04 23.65
CA ASN A 109 5.76 12.39 23.08
C ASN A 109 4.93 12.61 21.79
N ASN A 110 3.68 12.13 21.78
CA ASN A 110 2.72 12.34 20.69
C ASN A 110 3.23 11.85 19.34
N GLN A 111 3.78 10.65 19.32
CA GLN A 111 4.22 9.96 18.12
C GLN A 111 3.37 8.72 17.90
N SER A 112 3.10 8.40 16.64
CA SER A 112 2.45 7.15 16.27
C SER A 112 3.09 6.53 15.04
N LEU A 113 3.14 5.22 15.04
CA LEU A 113 3.59 4.39 13.91
C LEU A 113 2.47 3.41 13.57
N ASN A 114 2.07 3.41 12.31
CA ASN A 114 1.15 2.40 11.77
C ASN A 114 1.81 1.79 10.53
N ALA A 115 1.78 0.47 10.46
CA ALA A 115 2.30 -0.26 9.32
C ALA A 115 1.31 -1.37 8.94
N ASN A 116 1.09 -1.55 7.65
CA ASN A 116 0.39 -2.67 7.07
C ASN A 116 1.14 -3.05 5.80
N VAL A 117 1.94 -4.09 5.90
CA VAL A 117 2.85 -4.53 4.84
C VAL A 117 2.39 -5.88 4.33
N THR A 118 2.22 -5.99 3.02
CA THR A 118 1.91 -7.23 2.33
C THR A 118 3.02 -7.50 1.31
N TYR A 119 3.66 -8.64 1.45
CA TYR A 119 4.60 -9.19 0.49
C TYR A 119 4.06 -10.50 -0.05
N SER A 120 4.08 -10.71 -1.35
CA SER A 120 3.69 -11.95 -1.99
C SER A 120 4.59 -12.20 -3.19
N THR A 121 5.05 -13.44 -3.34
CA THR A 121 5.88 -13.83 -4.48
C THR A 121 5.07 -14.15 -5.74
N SER A 122 3.81 -14.57 -5.57
CA SER A 122 2.94 -14.94 -6.69
C SER A 122 1.47 -14.85 -6.30
N GLY A 123 0.62 -14.52 -7.26
CA GLY A 123 -0.84 -14.57 -7.18
C GLY A 123 -1.45 -15.93 -7.56
N ASP A 124 -0.70 -16.76 -8.28
CA ASP A 124 -1.20 -17.97 -8.96
C ASP A 124 -1.88 -18.99 -8.04
N TYR A 125 -1.36 -19.15 -6.84
CA TYR A 125 -1.97 -20.06 -5.90
C TYR A 125 -3.42 -19.68 -5.57
N ASN A 126 -3.67 -18.43 -5.23
CA ASN A 126 -5.03 -17.99 -4.87
C ASN A 126 -5.99 -18.11 -6.05
N LYS A 127 -5.50 -17.87 -7.26
CA LYS A 127 -6.24 -18.02 -8.48
C LYS A 127 -6.65 -19.48 -8.73
N LYS A 128 -5.72 -20.42 -8.58
CA LYS A 128 -5.93 -21.84 -8.87
C LYS A 128 -6.67 -22.56 -7.75
N TYR A 129 -6.37 -22.27 -6.49
CA TYR A 129 -6.82 -23.00 -5.31
C TYR A 129 -7.69 -22.18 -4.34
N GLY A 130 -7.98 -20.91 -4.62
CA GLY A 130 -8.89 -20.09 -3.83
C GLY A 130 -10.30 -20.68 -3.81
N ILE A 131 -10.91 -20.71 -2.63
CA ILE A 131 -12.27 -21.26 -2.46
C ILE A 131 -13.31 -20.24 -2.92
N SER A 132 -13.12 -18.98 -2.54
CA SER A 132 -14.03 -17.89 -2.88
C SER A 132 -13.55 -17.10 -4.11
N GLU A 133 -14.50 -16.51 -4.84
CA GLU A 133 -14.19 -15.60 -5.93
C GLU A 133 -13.34 -14.40 -5.46
N ALA A 134 -13.63 -13.87 -4.28
CA ALA A 134 -12.87 -12.78 -3.67
C ALA A 134 -11.39 -13.16 -3.41
N GLU A 135 -11.11 -14.40 -3.00
CA GLU A 135 -9.72 -14.88 -2.85
C GLU A 135 -9.01 -14.98 -4.20
N ARG A 136 -9.72 -15.40 -5.24
CA ARG A 136 -9.17 -15.52 -6.61
C ARG A 136 -8.93 -14.17 -7.26
N MET A 137 -9.77 -13.18 -6.97
CA MET A 137 -9.67 -11.82 -7.53
C MET A 137 -8.76 -10.89 -6.74
N ASN A 138 -8.42 -11.21 -5.49
CA ASN A 138 -7.57 -10.35 -4.66
C ASN A 138 -6.08 -10.59 -4.96
N GLN A 139 -5.63 -9.97 -6.03
CA GLN A 139 -4.31 -10.20 -6.63
C GLN A 139 -3.38 -8.98 -6.51
N LYS A 140 -3.60 -8.14 -5.50
CA LYS A 140 -2.77 -6.97 -5.25
C LYS A 140 -2.05 -7.09 -3.92
N ALA A 141 -0.74 -6.82 -3.94
CA ALA A 141 0.05 -6.65 -2.72
C ALA A 141 0.12 -5.16 -2.37
N ILE A 142 -0.72 -4.74 -1.42
CA ILE A 142 -0.77 -3.35 -0.98
C ILE A 142 -0.06 -3.23 0.36
N SER A 143 0.90 -2.31 0.42
CA SER A 143 1.64 -1.98 1.62
C SER A 143 1.51 -0.50 1.93
N ASN A 144 1.27 -0.18 3.19
CA ASN A 144 1.30 1.19 3.67
C ASN A 144 1.97 1.28 5.04
N MET A 145 2.73 2.33 5.25
CA MET A 145 3.34 2.65 6.53
C MET A 145 3.24 4.15 6.75
N SER A 146 2.88 4.55 7.96
CA SER A 146 2.80 5.95 8.35
C SER A 146 3.42 6.17 9.72
N TYR A 147 4.23 7.21 9.81
CA TYR A 147 4.74 7.74 11.06
C TYR A 147 4.29 9.17 11.23
N SER A 148 3.85 9.53 12.39
CA SER A 148 3.48 10.90 12.71
C SER A 148 4.04 11.35 14.06
N LYS A 149 4.37 12.64 14.15
CA LYS A 149 4.81 13.29 15.37
C LYS A 149 4.14 14.65 15.50
N ARG A 150 3.68 14.97 16.70
CA ARG A 150 3.10 16.28 17.03
C ARG A 150 3.89 16.91 18.16
N TRP A 151 4.12 18.20 18.04
CA TRP A 151 4.67 19.07 19.08
C TRP A 151 3.62 20.09 19.52
N PRO A 152 2.78 19.76 20.52
CA PRO A 152 1.63 20.60 20.88
C PRO A 152 2.01 22.03 21.29
N LYS A 153 3.14 22.20 22.00
CA LYS A 153 3.62 23.50 22.44
C LYS A 153 3.98 24.43 21.28
N SER A 154 4.65 23.94 20.26
CA SER A 154 5.05 24.70 19.08
C SER A 154 4.03 24.62 17.96
N LYS A 155 2.91 23.88 18.15
CA LYS A 155 1.87 23.63 17.15
C LYS A 155 2.38 23.00 15.86
N ASN A 156 3.53 22.34 15.90
CA ASN A 156 4.11 21.67 14.76
C ASN A 156 3.62 20.22 14.66
N SER A 157 3.52 19.72 13.47
CA SER A 157 3.33 18.31 13.19
C SER A 157 4.16 17.89 11.98
N PHE A 158 4.64 16.66 12.04
CA PHE A 158 5.35 16.00 10.96
C PHE A 158 4.72 14.65 10.72
N SER A 159 4.58 14.26 9.47
CA SER A 159 4.20 12.91 9.09
C SER A 159 4.99 12.46 7.87
N THR A 160 5.30 11.18 7.84
CA THR A 160 5.86 10.53 6.66
C THR A 160 5.08 9.27 6.35
N ASN A 161 4.93 8.99 5.06
CA ASN A 161 4.14 7.86 4.58
C ASN A 161 4.92 7.11 3.50
N TYR A 162 4.78 5.80 3.53
CA TYR A 162 5.15 4.88 2.47
C TYR A 162 3.87 4.22 1.95
N TYR A 163 3.76 4.08 0.66
CA TYR A 163 2.70 3.33 -0.01
C TYR A 163 3.28 2.55 -1.19
N SER A 164 2.87 1.31 -1.34
CA SER A 164 3.17 0.48 -2.51
C SER A 164 1.94 -0.35 -2.87
N ASN A 165 1.67 -0.47 -4.15
CA ASN A 165 0.61 -1.29 -4.72
C ASN A 165 1.19 -2.04 -5.92
N LEU A 166 1.41 -3.34 -5.75
CA LEU A 166 1.93 -4.25 -6.76
C LEU A 166 0.78 -5.11 -7.30
N ASP A 167 0.63 -5.17 -8.62
CA ASP A 167 -0.31 -6.05 -9.30
C ASP A 167 0.33 -7.43 -9.53
N LEU A 168 -0.19 -8.45 -8.88
CA LEU A 168 0.31 -9.82 -8.97
C LEU A 168 -0.24 -10.61 -10.18
N LEU A 169 -1.16 -10.00 -10.94
CA LEU A 169 -1.76 -10.58 -12.16
C LEU A 169 -1.18 -9.96 -13.44
N ILE A 170 -0.11 -9.21 -13.34
CA ILE A 170 0.38 -8.43 -14.49
C ILE A 170 0.74 -9.33 -15.67
N ASP A 171 1.41 -10.46 -15.42
CA ASP A 171 1.81 -11.40 -16.47
C ASP A 171 0.60 -11.96 -17.23
N GLU A 172 -0.49 -12.24 -16.52
CA GLU A 172 -1.71 -12.75 -17.13
C GLU A 172 -2.53 -11.68 -17.84
N LYS A 173 -2.48 -10.45 -17.36
CA LYS A 173 -3.13 -9.32 -18.00
C LYS A 173 -2.45 -8.95 -19.33
N THR A 174 -1.23 -9.37 -19.52
CA THR A 174 -0.44 -9.14 -20.73
C THR A 174 -0.31 -10.37 -21.63
N ASP A 175 -0.72 -11.56 -21.17
CA ASP A 175 -0.74 -12.80 -21.95
C ASP A 175 -2.05 -12.96 -22.72
N PRO A 176 -2.02 -12.96 -24.07
CA PRO A 176 -3.21 -13.16 -24.90
C PRO A 176 -3.93 -14.50 -24.67
N GLY A 177 -3.23 -15.52 -24.15
CA GLY A 177 -3.83 -16.83 -23.81
C GLY A 177 -4.55 -16.85 -22.46
N SER A 178 -4.44 -15.80 -21.67
CA SER A 178 -5.05 -15.72 -20.33
C SER A 178 -6.51 -15.24 -20.39
N ASN A 179 -7.36 -15.81 -19.53
CA ASN A 179 -8.72 -15.31 -19.30
C ASN A 179 -8.76 -13.90 -18.67
N TYR A 180 -7.63 -13.41 -18.19
CA TYR A 180 -7.48 -12.07 -17.58
C TYR A 180 -6.84 -11.08 -18.54
N TYR A 181 -6.58 -11.48 -19.78
CA TYR A 181 -5.94 -10.64 -20.77
C TYR A 181 -6.65 -9.31 -20.97
N VAL A 182 -5.90 -8.24 -20.82
CA VAL A 182 -6.33 -6.87 -21.12
C VAL A 182 -5.88 -6.54 -22.54
N LYS A 183 -6.79 -6.64 -23.49
CA LYS A 183 -6.51 -6.31 -24.88
C LYS A 183 -6.38 -4.79 -25.04
N PRO A 184 -5.23 -4.26 -25.50
CA PRO A 184 -5.13 -2.85 -25.81
C PRO A 184 -6.05 -2.46 -26.97
N THR A 185 -6.68 -1.30 -26.89
CA THR A 185 -7.61 -0.78 -27.90
C THR A 185 -7.06 0.42 -28.66
N ARG A 186 -5.96 0.98 -28.19
CA ARG A 186 -5.29 2.15 -28.79
C ARG A 186 -3.81 2.17 -28.33
N PRO A 187 -2.91 2.87 -29.07
CA PRO A 187 -1.54 3.11 -28.60
C PRO A 187 -1.55 3.94 -27.31
N GLY A 188 -0.54 3.76 -26.47
CA GLY A 188 -0.42 4.50 -25.21
C GLY A 188 -1.39 4.03 -24.10
N THR A 189 -2.05 2.87 -24.28
CA THR A 189 -2.79 2.23 -23.18
C THR A 189 -1.79 1.72 -22.16
N GLN A 190 -1.95 2.07 -20.89
CA GLN A 190 -1.02 1.70 -19.83
C GLN A 190 -1.65 0.72 -18.84
N ILE A 191 -0.88 -0.28 -18.44
CA ILE A 191 -1.22 -1.21 -17.37
C ILE A 191 -0.15 -1.15 -16.27
N ASN A 192 -0.58 -0.80 -15.06
CA ASN A 192 0.36 -0.62 -13.95
C ASN A 192 0.83 -1.96 -13.41
N ILE A 193 2.15 -2.09 -13.25
CA ILE A 193 2.85 -3.17 -12.56
C ILE A 193 2.93 -2.83 -11.07
N GLU A 194 3.57 -1.72 -10.77
CA GLU A 194 3.76 -1.23 -9.40
C GLU A 194 3.53 0.29 -9.35
N ASN A 195 2.89 0.75 -8.29
CA ASN A 195 2.81 2.17 -7.96
C ASN A 195 3.30 2.36 -6.53
N LYS A 196 4.41 3.07 -6.39
CA LYS A 196 5.08 3.30 -5.13
C LYS A 196 5.18 4.79 -4.84
N THR A 197 4.84 5.18 -3.63
CA THR A 197 5.00 6.55 -3.16
C THR A 197 5.90 6.54 -1.93
N PHE A 198 7.15 6.99 -2.10
CA PHE A 198 8.14 7.09 -1.03
C PHE A 198 9.39 7.88 -1.48
N PRO A 199 9.89 8.80 -0.65
CA PRO A 199 9.25 9.29 0.56
C PRO A 199 8.09 10.23 0.25
N LYS A 200 7.06 10.17 1.09
CA LYS A 200 6.03 11.21 1.16
C LYS A 200 6.05 11.76 2.56
N PHE A 201 6.33 13.04 2.73
CA PHE A 201 6.27 13.67 4.04
C PHE A 201 5.54 15.01 4.02
N SER A 202 5.00 15.33 5.17
CA SER A 202 4.29 16.58 5.40
C SER A 202 4.77 17.18 6.72
N PHE A 203 5.13 18.44 6.67
CA PHE A 203 5.37 19.25 7.85
C PHE A 203 4.33 20.35 7.90
N ARG A 204 3.73 20.57 9.05
CA ARG A 204 2.73 21.60 9.25
C ARG A 204 3.01 22.37 10.54
N HIS A 205 3.06 23.68 10.42
CA HIS A 205 2.93 24.61 11.54
C HIS A 205 1.47 25.05 11.63
N GLY A 206 0.81 24.73 12.74
CA GLY A 206 -0.57 25.16 13.00
C GLY A 206 -0.66 26.65 13.28
N GLN A 207 -1.85 27.19 13.13
CA GLN A 207 -2.08 28.63 13.31
C GLN A 207 -1.50 29.18 14.62
N SER A 208 -0.61 30.14 14.51
CA SER A 208 0.06 30.83 15.60
C SER A 208 0.03 32.33 15.40
N ASN A 209 -0.03 33.09 16.48
CA ASN A 209 0.06 34.54 16.37
C ASN A 209 1.50 34.92 16.00
N LEU A 210 1.63 35.84 15.03
CA LEU A 210 2.93 36.33 14.59
C LEU A 210 3.61 37.17 15.68
N PHE A 211 2.79 37.92 16.42
CA PHE A 211 3.22 38.75 17.54
C PHE A 211 2.49 38.34 18.82
N PRO A 212 2.91 37.24 19.48
CA PRO A 212 2.27 36.79 20.69
C PRO A 212 2.50 37.81 21.82
N THR A 213 1.50 37.99 22.68
CA THR A 213 1.58 38.85 23.82
C THR A 213 0.92 38.21 25.04
N THR A 214 1.49 38.41 26.21
CA THR A 214 0.93 38.07 27.52
C THR A 214 0.15 39.25 28.13
N ALA A 215 0.20 40.44 27.51
CA ALA A 215 -0.48 41.64 28.01
C ALA A 215 -2.01 41.51 27.95
N THR A 216 -2.66 42.04 28.97
CA THR A 216 -4.12 42.03 29.11
C THR A 216 -4.81 42.82 27.96
N LYS A 217 -4.18 43.89 27.51
CA LYS A 217 -4.65 44.67 26.36
C LYS A 217 -3.92 44.24 25.08
N LYS A 218 -4.65 43.55 24.21
CA LYS A 218 -4.12 43.15 22.90
C LYS A 218 -4.21 44.32 21.93
N LYS A 219 -3.12 44.54 21.19
CA LYS A 219 -3.07 45.48 20.09
C LYS A 219 -3.54 44.76 18.80
N TRP A 220 -3.92 45.52 17.78
CA TRP A 220 -4.45 44.98 16.53
C TRP A 220 -3.52 43.98 15.84
N TYR A 221 -2.21 44.17 15.91
CA TYR A 221 -1.24 43.25 15.32
C TYR A 221 -1.07 41.94 16.07
N ASN A 222 -1.48 41.85 17.35
CA ASN A 222 -1.42 40.61 18.11
C ASN A 222 -2.47 39.56 17.65
N THR A 223 -3.42 39.99 16.82
CA THR A 223 -4.40 39.09 16.20
C THR A 223 -3.91 38.50 14.89
N ILE A 224 -2.83 39.05 14.32
CA ILE A 224 -2.23 38.52 13.10
C ILE A 224 -1.71 37.13 13.37
N SER A 225 -2.22 36.16 12.63
CA SER A 225 -1.85 34.77 12.73
C SER A 225 -1.31 34.23 11.41
N TRP A 226 -0.46 33.27 11.49
CA TRP A 226 0.14 32.60 10.35
C TRP A 226 0.11 31.10 10.50
N ASN A 227 0.17 30.39 9.41
CA ASN A 227 0.40 28.96 9.34
C ASN A 227 1.31 28.65 8.15
N TYR A 228 1.91 27.48 8.20
CA TYR A 228 2.79 26.99 7.15
C TYR A 228 2.63 25.50 6.96
N GLY A 229 2.66 25.07 5.73
CA GLY A 229 2.64 23.67 5.33
C GLY A 229 3.68 23.38 4.26
N LEU A 230 4.38 22.29 4.42
CA LEU A 230 5.34 21.74 3.46
C LEU A 230 4.95 20.30 3.18
N ASN A 231 4.75 19.96 1.92
CA ASN A 231 4.52 18.59 1.49
C ASN A 231 5.55 18.22 0.44
N TYR A 232 6.15 17.06 0.60
CA TYR A 232 6.98 16.42 -0.42
C TYR A 232 6.35 15.11 -0.80
N THR A 233 6.34 14.80 -2.07
CA THR A 233 5.86 13.53 -2.58
C THR A 233 6.80 13.06 -3.68
N ASN A 234 7.26 11.82 -3.56
CA ASN A 234 7.99 11.12 -4.62
C ASN A 234 7.17 9.88 -4.99
N THR A 235 6.86 9.76 -6.27
CA THR A 235 6.09 8.66 -6.85
C THR A 235 6.92 7.97 -7.91
N ASP A 236 7.00 6.65 -7.81
CA ASP A 236 7.66 5.76 -8.75
C ASP A 236 6.59 4.81 -9.29
N ARG A 237 6.36 4.82 -10.59
CA ARG A 237 5.33 4.06 -11.28
C ARG A 237 5.97 3.22 -12.37
N LYS A 238 5.77 1.92 -12.27
CA LYS A 238 6.18 0.95 -13.27
C LYS A 238 4.94 0.45 -14.03
N TYR A 239 5.04 0.41 -15.34
CA TYR A 239 3.92 0.02 -16.18
C TYR A 239 4.40 -0.57 -17.52
N TYR A 240 3.50 -1.31 -18.16
CA TYR A 240 3.62 -1.65 -19.57
C TYR A 240 2.76 -0.71 -20.39
N GLU A 241 3.23 -0.36 -21.57
CA GLU A 241 2.53 0.50 -22.52
C GLU A 241 2.25 -0.25 -23.81
N SER A 242 1.12 0.06 -24.46
CA SER A 242 0.77 -0.54 -25.73
C SER A 242 1.27 0.29 -26.90
N VAL A 243 1.67 -0.41 -27.95
CA VAL A 243 2.12 0.16 -29.22
C VAL A 243 1.25 -0.36 -30.37
N GLU A 244 1.25 0.34 -31.47
CA GLU A 244 0.68 -0.14 -32.72
C GLU A 244 1.64 -1.16 -33.37
N ILE A 245 1.17 -2.38 -33.59
CA ILE A 245 1.96 -3.45 -34.20
C ILE A 245 1.74 -3.47 -35.70
N ASP A 246 0.50 -3.24 -36.14
CA ASP A 246 0.10 -3.18 -37.54
C ASP A 246 -1.18 -2.33 -37.64
N SER A 247 -1.55 -1.92 -38.85
CA SER A 247 -2.73 -1.08 -39.10
C SER A 247 -3.95 -1.54 -38.32
N ALA A 248 -4.31 -0.79 -37.26
CA ALA A 248 -5.41 -1.06 -36.31
C ALA A 248 -5.21 -2.28 -35.39
N LEU A 249 -4.02 -2.87 -35.30
CA LEU A 249 -3.69 -3.91 -34.32
C LEU A 249 -2.77 -3.35 -33.23
N TYR A 250 -3.19 -3.46 -31.98
CA TYR A 250 -2.46 -2.96 -30.82
C TYR A 250 -2.02 -4.12 -29.93
N GLY A 251 -0.82 -4.01 -29.38
CA GLY A 251 -0.25 -4.98 -28.44
C GLY A 251 0.62 -4.30 -27.40
N TRP A 252 1.04 -5.06 -26.40
CA TRP A 252 1.98 -4.59 -25.39
C TRP A 252 3.37 -4.47 -25.99
N ASP A 253 4.07 -3.37 -25.67
CA ASP A 253 5.41 -3.09 -26.16
C ASP A 253 6.40 -4.18 -25.71
N ARG A 254 7.26 -4.64 -26.62
CA ARG A 254 8.20 -5.73 -26.39
C ARG A 254 9.59 -5.38 -26.90
N ASP A 255 10.58 -5.89 -26.21
CA ASP A 255 11.95 -5.81 -26.67
C ASP A 255 12.19 -6.74 -27.90
N PRO A 256 13.35 -6.63 -28.59
CA PRO A 256 13.68 -7.51 -29.73
C PRO A 256 13.69 -9.01 -29.39
N ASN A 257 13.80 -9.37 -28.10
CA ASN A 257 13.78 -10.76 -27.65
C ASN A 257 12.36 -11.24 -27.31
N GLY A 258 11.34 -10.38 -27.48
CA GLY A 258 9.94 -10.69 -27.21
C GLY A 258 9.49 -10.50 -25.76
N ASN A 259 10.36 -10.01 -24.86
CA ASN A 259 9.98 -9.71 -23.50
C ASN A 259 9.22 -8.37 -23.42
N LEU A 260 8.27 -8.25 -22.50
CA LEU A 260 7.54 -7.01 -22.25
C LEU A 260 8.50 -5.90 -21.83
N LEU A 261 8.37 -4.72 -22.42
CA LEU A 261 9.21 -3.57 -22.11
C LEU A 261 8.60 -2.80 -20.92
N GLU A 262 9.27 -2.89 -19.77
CA GLU A 262 8.87 -2.15 -18.56
C GLU A 262 9.26 -0.67 -18.70
N GLN A 263 8.26 0.20 -18.54
CA GLN A 263 8.45 1.65 -18.44
C GLN A 263 8.46 2.07 -16.97
N ASN A 264 9.27 3.06 -16.64
CA ASN A 264 9.40 3.60 -15.29
C ASN A 264 9.25 5.12 -15.34
N GLU A 265 8.27 5.63 -14.62
CA GLU A 265 7.97 7.06 -14.47
C GLU A 265 8.19 7.48 -13.01
N LYS A 266 9.13 8.42 -12.80
CA LYS A 266 9.42 8.98 -11.47
C LYS A 266 9.05 10.44 -11.45
N ASN A 267 8.18 10.78 -10.51
CA ASN A 267 7.71 12.15 -10.30
C ASN A 267 7.93 12.54 -8.85
N ASP A 268 8.63 13.62 -8.60
CA ASP A 268 8.75 14.16 -7.26
C ASP A 268 8.55 15.67 -7.24
N GLY A 269 8.12 16.15 -6.09
CA GLY A 269 7.86 17.59 -5.96
C GLY A 269 7.61 18.03 -4.52
N TRP A 270 7.84 19.30 -4.33
CA TRP A 270 7.62 20.04 -3.10
C TRP A 270 6.47 21.02 -3.28
N VAL A 271 5.58 21.07 -2.29
CA VAL A 271 4.50 22.05 -2.25
C VAL A 271 4.57 22.80 -0.92
N HIS A 272 4.81 24.09 -1.01
CA HIS A 272 4.79 25.02 0.11
C HIS A 272 3.44 25.74 0.14
N THR A 273 2.85 25.81 1.31
CA THR A 273 1.65 26.61 1.55
C THR A 273 1.88 27.50 2.76
N SER A 274 1.58 28.78 2.64
CA SER A 274 1.67 29.72 3.74
C SER A 274 0.44 30.59 3.74
N SER A 275 -0.11 30.89 4.89
CA SER A 275 -1.15 31.89 4.97
C SER A 275 -0.98 32.78 6.20
N VAL A 276 -1.34 34.04 6.04
CA VAL A 276 -1.38 35.05 7.08
C VAL A 276 -2.80 35.59 7.13
N ASN A 277 -3.38 35.64 8.31
CA ASN A 277 -4.74 36.13 8.56
C ASN A 277 -4.68 37.25 9.62
N ALA A 278 -5.37 38.34 9.36
CA ALA A 278 -5.38 39.49 10.24
C ALA A 278 -6.82 39.92 10.62
N PRO A 279 -7.53 39.12 11.44
CA PRO A 279 -8.89 39.46 11.85
C PRO A 279 -8.92 40.73 12.67
N GLN A 280 -9.72 41.73 12.21
CA GLN A 280 -9.88 43.03 12.84
C GLN A 280 -11.35 43.37 13.07
N LYS A 281 -11.62 44.10 14.12
CA LYS A 281 -12.93 44.73 14.36
C LYS A 281 -12.81 46.21 14.22
N LEU A 282 -13.52 46.76 13.22
CA LEU A 282 -13.65 48.21 13.00
C LEU A 282 -14.95 48.72 13.63
N PHE A 283 -14.83 49.82 14.35
CA PHE A 283 -15.98 50.52 14.96
C PHE A 283 -16.90 49.61 15.83
N LYS A 284 -16.34 48.53 16.41
CA LYS A 284 -17.05 47.50 17.20
C LYS A 284 -18.07 46.65 16.43
N TYR A 285 -18.56 47.06 15.29
CA TYR A 285 -19.64 46.43 14.55
C TYR A 285 -19.22 45.71 13.27
N ILE A 286 -18.10 46.11 12.67
CA ILE A 286 -17.63 45.57 11.40
C ILE A 286 -16.43 44.63 11.68
N SER A 287 -16.57 43.36 11.34
CA SER A 287 -15.47 42.38 11.38
C SER A 287 -14.89 42.21 9.98
N ILE A 288 -13.61 42.47 9.85
CA ILE A 288 -12.84 42.30 8.61
C ILE A 288 -11.78 41.26 8.88
N ASN A 289 -11.61 40.31 7.97
CA ASN A 289 -10.57 39.28 8.08
C ASN A 289 -9.73 39.23 6.78
N PRO A 290 -8.84 40.21 6.55
CA PRO A 290 -7.93 40.12 5.45
C PRO A 290 -7.03 38.89 5.60
N SER A 291 -6.83 38.19 4.49
CA SER A 291 -5.99 37.00 4.42
C SER A 291 -5.13 37.05 3.17
N LEU A 292 -3.88 36.61 3.35
CA LEU A 292 -2.93 36.39 2.26
C LEU A 292 -2.54 34.91 2.28
N SER A 293 -2.74 34.22 1.15
CA SER A 293 -2.32 32.83 1.00
C SER A 293 -1.34 32.73 -0.17
N LEU A 294 -0.22 32.06 0.09
CA LEU A 294 0.82 31.78 -0.88
C LEU A 294 0.94 30.27 -1.04
N LYS A 295 0.99 29.82 -2.28
CA LYS A 295 1.26 28.43 -2.62
C LYS A 295 2.35 28.41 -3.69
N SER A 296 3.41 27.65 -3.41
CA SER A 296 4.50 27.40 -4.35
C SER A 296 4.63 25.89 -4.54
N ALA A 297 4.80 25.46 -5.77
CA ALA A 297 5.04 24.08 -6.12
C ALA A 297 6.33 23.99 -6.95
N TRP A 298 7.20 23.09 -6.57
CA TRP A 298 8.45 22.80 -7.26
C TRP A 298 8.41 21.32 -7.63
N VAL A 299 8.52 21.01 -8.92
CA VAL A 299 8.45 19.67 -9.47
C VAL A 299 9.67 19.45 -10.34
N ASN A 300 10.18 18.23 -10.36
CA ASN A 300 11.36 17.90 -11.17
C ASN A 300 11.02 17.78 -12.65
N GLU A 301 9.80 17.34 -12.95
CA GLU A 301 9.35 17.20 -14.33
C GLU A 301 7.97 17.83 -14.49
N THR A 302 7.83 18.68 -15.51
CA THR A 302 6.54 19.21 -15.93
C THR A 302 6.21 18.69 -17.32
N GLN A 303 4.97 18.26 -17.51
CA GLN A 303 4.45 17.95 -18.83
C GLN A 303 3.80 19.23 -19.40
N GLU A 304 4.37 19.75 -20.47
CA GLU A 304 3.70 20.81 -21.24
C GLU A 304 2.86 20.15 -22.34
N GLY A 305 1.56 20.43 -22.33
CA GLY A 305 0.70 20.02 -23.45
C GLY A 305 0.73 21.09 -24.53
N ILE A 306 1.21 20.74 -25.69
CA ILE A 306 1.15 21.61 -26.88
C ILE A 306 -0.04 21.16 -27.72
N TRP A 307 -0.99 22.06 -27.94
CA TRP A 307 -2.11 21.81 -28.84
C TRP A 307 -1.66 22.10 -30.30
N ASN A 308 -1.64 21.05 -31.13
CA ASN A 308 -1.26 21.17 -32.54
C ASN A 308 -2.47 21.30 -33.51
N GLY A 309 -3.66 21.63 -32.99
CA GLY A 309 -4.88 21.80 -33.78
C GLY A 309 -5.77 20.55 -33.83
N SER A 310 -5.28 19.36 -33.51
CA SER A 310 -6.06 18.11 -33.53
C SER A 310 -5.79 17.19 -32.31
N THR A 311 -4.59 17.22 -31.76
CA THR A 311 -4.18 16.39 -30.62
C THR A 311 -3.34 17.19 -29.63
N PHE A 312 -3.34 16.78 -28.37
CA PHE A 312 -2.43 17.26 -27.34
C PHE A 312 -1.16 16.43 -27.37
N ASP A 313 -0.07 17.03 -27.82
CA ASP A 313 1.26 16.41 -27.68
C ASP A 313 1.84 16.80 -26.32
N LYS A 314 2.20 15.77 -25.55
CA LYS A 314 2.83 15.95 -24.23
C LYS A 314 4.34 15.94 -24.42
N SER A 315 5.01 17.04 -24.14
CA SER A 315 6.45 17.08 -24.00
C SER A 315 6.84 17.10 -22.52
N GLN A 316 7.81 16.29 -22.15
CA GLN A 316 8.44 16.36 -20.83
C GLN A 316 9.49 17.46 -20.84
N LYS A 317 9.39 18.39 -19.89
CA LYS A 317 10.40 19.40 -19.66
C LYS A 317 10.95 19.23 -18.26
N GLN A 318 12.25 19.04 -18.12
CA GLN A 318 12.90 19.10 -16.82
C GLN A 318 12.78 20.52 -16.27
N GLY A 319 12.22 20.60 -15.05
CA GLY A 319 12.00 21.84 -14.32
C GLY A 319 13.20 22.35 -13.55
#